data_7f778c20ddfa445f60eb9f2770dc89e3
#
_entry.id   7f778c20ddfa445f60eb9f2770dc89e3
#
_cell.length_a   1.000
_cell.length_b   1.000
_cell.length_c   1.000
_cell.angle_alpha   90.00
_cell.angle_beta   90.00
_cell.angle_gamma   90.00
#
_symmetry.space_group_name_H-M   'P 1'
#
loop_
_entity.id
_entity.type
_entity.pdbx_description
1 polymer ?
#
loop_
_entity_poly.entity_id
_entity_poly.type
_entity_poly.pdbx_seq_one_letter_code
_entity_poly.pdbx_strand_id
1 'polypeptide(L)'
;ALRAEWCRGTLPPGQLGWRKAKDILEQAAALAREALPLRTEAARAVDVDVELGAGRRLTGTVSPIFGNRLVWTTYSKLDGKHLLPAWIPLLALNAFAPEGDWSAVCIGRPKRGAQPRTRRLGRPDTAAVDLLRDLVAIYDLGRREPLPLPLKTSYAYAEARIGGKDP
;
A
#
# COMPACT_ATOMS: atom_id res chain seq x y z
N ALA A 1 -21.52 15.52 2.36
CA ALA A 1 -20.97 14.68 1.28
C ALA A 1 -22.08 13.94 0.53
N LEU A 2 -22.86 13.01 1.14
CA LEU A 2 -23.90 12.20 0.47
C LEU A 2 -24.95 13.00 -0.30
N ARG A 3 -25.47 14.08 0.31
CA ARG A 3 -26.48 14.92 -0.32
C ARG A 3 -25.95 15.60 -1.59
N ALA A 4 -24.68 15.98 -1.60
CA ALA A 4 -24.02 16.56 -2.77
C ALA A 4 -23.90 15.54 -3.91
N GLU A 5 -23.50 14.30 -3.62
CA GLU A 5 -23.41 13.22 -4.62
C GLU A 5 -24.80 12.82 -5.16
N TRP A 6 -25.81 12.85 -4.29
CA TRP A 6 -27.19 12.64 -4.70
C TRP A 6 -27.65 13.71 -5.70
N CYS A 7 -27.38 14.97 -5.39
CA CYS A 7 -27.75 16.09 -6.28
C CYS A 7 -26.98 16.07 -7.60
N ARG A 8 -25.77 15.49 -7.63
CA ARG A 8 -24.99 15.29 -8.87
C ARG A 8 -25.48 14.17 -9.77
N GLY A 9 -26.45 13.36 -9.30
CA GLY A 9 -26.96 12.23 -10.06
C GLY A 9 -25.97 11.04 -10.22
N THR A 10 -24.91 10.99 -9.43
CA THR A 10 -23.91 9.92 -9.46
C THR A 10 -24.37 8.62 -8.80
N LEU A 11 -25.45 8.70 -8.02
CA LEU A 11 -26.06 7.56 -7.33
C LEU A 11 -27.31 7.08 -8.08
N PRO A 12 -27.58 5.77 -8.09
CA PRO A 12 -28.86 5.25 -8.58
C PRO A 12 -30.05 5.94 -7.89
N PRO A 13 -31.16 6.18 -8.59
CA PRO A 13 -32.32 6.85 -7.99
C PRO A 13 -32.99 5.99 -6.91
N GLY A 14 -33.70 6.67 -5.99
CA GLY A 14 -34.52 6.04 -4.98
C GLY A 14 -33.74 5.33 -3.85
N GLN A 15 -34.41 4.43 -3.16
CA GLN A 15 -33.85 3.74 -1.99
C GLN A 15 -32.61 2.90 -2.28
N LEU A 16 -32.44 2.42 -3.53
CA LEU A 16 -31.30 1.61 -3.92
C LEU A 16 -30.00 2.41 -3.86
N GLY A 17 -30.01 3.63 -4.38
CA GLY A 17 -28.87 4.55 -4.32
C GLY A 17 -28.54 4.93 -2.88
N TRP A 18 -29.56 5.15 -2.05
CA TRP A 18 -29.37 5.49 -0.64
C TRP A 18 -28.72 4.36 0.16
N ARG A 19 -29.18 3.11 -0.02
CA ARG A 19 -28.59 1.93 0.60
C ARG A 19 -27.12 1.78 0.19
N LYS A 20 -26.84 1.90 -1.11
CA LYS A 20 -25.46 1.80 -1.62
C LYS A 20 -24.53 2.86 -1.06
N ALA A 21 -25.02 4.08 -0.97
CA ALA A 21 -24.28 5.20 -0.40
C ALA A 21 -24.00 4.99 1.11
N LYS A 22 -24.97 4.48 1.86
CA LYS A 22 -24.83 4.14 3.28
C LYS A 22 -23.77 3.05 3.46
N ASP A 23 -23.81 1.97 2.68
CA ASP A 23 -22.81 0.88 2.72
C ASP A 23 -21.40 1.40 2.46
N ILE A 24 -21.25 2.31 1.47
CA ILE A 24 -19.95 2.92 1.16
C ILE A 24 -19.43 3.73 2.34
N LEU A 25 -20.29 4.55 2.96
CA LEU A 25 -19.91 5.36 4.11
C LEU A 25 -19.55 4.53 5.34
N GLU A 26 -20.30 3.47 5.62
CA GLU A 26 -20.03 2.58 6.74
C GLU A 26 -18.67 1.90 6.57
N GLN A 27 -18.37 1.43 5.35
CA GLN A 27 -17.08 0.84 5.02
C GLN A 27 -15.94 1.87 5.12
N ALA A 28 -16.13 3.08 4.60
CA ALA A 28 -15.14 4.15 4.69
C ALA A 28 -14.89 4.57 6.15
N ALA A 29 -15.94 4.67 6.96
CA ALA A 29 -15.83 4.97 8.38
C ALA A 29 -15.10 3.86 9.15
N ALA A 30 -15.31 2.59 8.79
CA ALA A 30 -14.58 1.48 9.38
C ALA A 30 -13.08 1.57 9.07
N LEU A 31 -12.70 1.86 7.81
CA LEU A 31 -11.31 2.06 7.42
C LEU A 31 -10.68 3.25 8.16
N ALA A 32 -11.42 4.35 8.30
CA ALA A 32 -10.95 5.54 9.01
C ALA A 32 -10.69 5.24 10.50
N ARG A 33 -11.60 4.51 11.16
CA ARG A 33 -11.42 4.11 12.58
C ARG A 33 -10.16 3.28 12.82
N GLU A 34 -9.78 2.43 11.85
CA GLU A 34 -8.53 1.66 11.92
C GLU A 34 -7.30 2.54 11.64
N ALA A 35 -7.42 3.52 10.75
CA ALA A 35 -6.30 4.34 10.32
C ALA A 35 -5.96 5.48 11.29
N LEU A 36 -6.98 6.12 11.89
CA LEU A 36 -6.81 7.30 12.75
C LEU A 36 -5.89 7.07 13.95
N PRO A 37 -6.01 5.96 14.71
CA PRO A 37 -5.13 5.69 15.85
C PRO A 37 -3.66 5.48 15.47
N LEU A 38 -3.38 5.23 14.20
CA LEU A 38 -2.01 5.04 13.70
C LEU A 38 -1.34 6.35 13.26
N ARG A 39 -2.10 7.43 13.21
CA ARG A 39 -1.68 8.79 12.81
C ARG A 39 -1.57 9.69 14.04
N THR A 40 -0.78 9.25 15.02
CA THR A 40 -0.66 9.91 16.33
C THR A 40 0.14 11.20 16.29
N GLU A 41 1.02 11.34 15.30
CA GLU A 41 1.89 12.50 15.13
C GLU A 41 1.49 13.30 13.88
N ALA A 42 2.00 14.53 13.79
CA ALA A 42 1.84 15.33 12.57
C ALA A 42 2.47 14.61 11.38
N ALA A 43 1.78 14.66 10.24
CA ALA A 43 2.31 14.11 9.01
C ALA A 43 3.58 14.87 8.59
N ARG A 44 4.65 14.14 8.30
CA ARG A 44 5.89 14.68 7.77
C ARG A 44 6.26 14.03 6.45
N ALA A 45 7.15 14.68 5.71
CA ALA A 45 7.77 14.18 4.50
C ALA A 45 9.26 13.96 4.72
N VAL A 46 9.83 12.98 4.03
CA VAL A 46 11.28 12.71 4.01
C VAL A 46 11.72 12.62 2.57
N ASP A 47 12.66 13.44 2.20
CA ASP A 47 13.33 13.35 0.91
C ASP A 47 14.39 12.26 0.99
N VAL A 48 14.31 11.29 0.09
CA VAL A 48 15.21 10.15 0.01
C VAL A 48 16.10 10.30 -1.22
N ASP A 49 17.35 9.90 -1.07
CA ASP A 49 18.34 9.84 -2.13
C ASP A 49 19.23 8.61 -1.89
N VAL A 50 18.97 7.55 -2.62
CA VAL A 50 19.59 6.24 -2.44
C VAL A 50 20.38 5.88 -3.67
N GLU A 51 21.68 5.61 -3.51
CA GLU A 51 22.52 5.10 -4.56
C GLU A 51 22.27 3.60 -4.80
N LEU A 52 21.90 3.25 -6.03
CA LEU A 52 21.62 1.87 -6.42
C LEU A 52 22.80 1.17 -7.10
N GLY A 53 23.91 1.86 -7.29
CA GLY A 53 25.06 1.39 -8.06
C GLY A 53 24.95 1.63 -9.57
N ALA A 54 26.06 1.40 -10.28
CA ALA A 54 26.16 1.64 -11.74
C ALA A 54 25.70 3.05 -12.16
N GLY A 55 25.93 4.06 -11.34
CA GLY A 55 25.54 5.46 -11.59
C GLY A 55 24.04 5.73 -11.49
N ARG A 56 23.26 4.77 -10.97
CA ARG A 56 21.80 4.92 -10.77
C ARG A 56 21.47 5.36 -9.35
N ARG A 57 20.54 6.28 -9.24
CA ARG A 57 20.04 6.80 -7.97
C ARG A 57 18.50 6.74 -7.94
N LEU A 58 17.96 6.45 -6.77
CA LEU A 58 16.54 6.58 -6.46
C LEU A 58 16.33 7.84 -5.63
N THR A 59 15.68 8.83 -6.20
CA THR A 59 15.36 10.08 -5.52
C THR A 59 13.88 10.32 -5.48
N GLY A 60 13.40 10.95 -4.42
CA GLY A 60 12.00 11.31 -4.29
C GLY A 60 11.63 11.68 -2.87
N THR A 61 10.35 11.99 -2.67
CA THR A 61 9.79 12.35 -1.37
C THR A 61 8.84 11.26 -0.89
N VAL A 62 9.07 10.72 0.30
CA VAL A 62 8.17 9.79 0.96
C VAL A 62 7.26 10.53 1.91
N SER A 63 5.95 10.49 1.67
CA SER A 63 4.92 11.20 2.46
C SER A 63 3.56 10.50 2.25
N PRO A 64 2.64 10.54 3.24
CA PRO A 64 2.83 11.04 4.61
C PRO A 64 3.46 9.98 5.54
N ILE A 65 4.31 10.44 6.45
CA ILE A 65 4.92 9.63 7.51
C ILE A 65 4.41 10.15 8.86
N PHE A 66 4.00 9.26 9.75
CA PHE A 66 3.55 9.54 11.10
C PHE A 66 4.50 8.89 12.10
N GLY A 67 5.34 9.66 12.78
CA GLY A 67 6.51 9.14 13.50
C GLY A 67 7.44 8.40 12.55
N ASN A 68 7.64 7.10 12.78
CA ASN A 68 8.41 6.22 11.88
C ASN A 68 7.50 5.26 11.08
N ARG A 69 6.24 5.66 10.83
CA ARG A 69 5.24 4.79 10.22
C ARG A 69 4.59 5.41 8.99
N LEU A 70 4.55 4.64 7.90
CA LEU A 70 3.71 4.88 6.74
C LEU A 70 2.32 4.28 6.99
N VAL A 71 1.25 5.04 6.81
CA VAL A 71 -0.13 4.55 6.93
C VAL A 71 -0.82 4.65 5.57
N TRP A 72 -0.94 3.51 4.91
CA TRP A 72 -1.57 3.39 3.60
C TRP A 72 -2.99 2.85 3.72
N THR A 73 -3.97 3.60 3.28
CA THR A 73 -5.38 3.19 3.33
C THR A 73 -5.97 3.14 1.94
N THR A 74 -6.64 2.03 1.61
CA THR A 74 -7.32 1.86 0.33
C THR A 74 -8.77 1.41 0.53
N TYR A 75 -9.68 1.94 -0.30
CA TYR A 75 -11.06 1.47 -0.32
C TYR A 75 -11.21 0.12 -1.06
N SER A 76 -10.18 -0.37 -1.71
CA SER A 76 -10.16 -1.69 -2.35
C SER A 76 -10.07 -2.83 -1.32
N LYS A 77 -10.43 -4.05 -1.75
CA LYS A 77 -10.10 -5.26 -0.97
C LYS A 77 -8.58 -5.39 -0.91
N LEU A 78 -8.03 -5.49 0.30
CA LEU A 78 -6.59 -5.54 0.49
C LEU A 78 -6.01 -6.81 -0.15
N ASP A 79 -5.09 -6.64 -1.07
CA ASP A 79 -4.49 -7.63 -1.95
C ASP A 79 -3.01 -7.26 -2.17
N GLY A 80 -2.17 -8.15 -2.67
CA GLY A 80 -0.73 -7.94 -2.87
C GLY A 80 -0.39 -6.66 -3.61
N LYS A 81 -1.12 -6.35 -4.69
CA LYS A 81 -0.91 -5.11 -5.46
C LYS A 81 -1.09 -3.82 -4.64
N HIS A 82 -1.86 -3.88 -3.55
CA HIS A 82 -2.10 -2.73 -2.67
C HIS A 82 -1.03 -2.58 -1.59
N LEU A 83 -0.14 -3.58 -1.44
CA LEU A 83 0.99 -3.52 -0.52
C LEU A 83 2.19 -2.81 -1.14
N LEU A 84 2.39 -2.95 -2.46
CA LEU A 84 3.53 -2.37 -3.18
C LEU A 84 3.66 -0.84 -3.00
N PRO A 85 2.58 -0.03 -3.08
CA PRO A 85 2.66 1.41 -2.86
C PRO A 85 3.14 1.83 -1.47
N ALA A 86 3.05 0.95 -0.49
CA ALA A 86 3.58 1.18 0.85
C ALA A 86 4.96 0.52 1.03
N TRP A 87 5.21 -0.62 0.37
CA TRP A 87 6.45 -1.36 0.51
C TRP A 87 7.63 -0.68 -0.17
N ILE A 88 7.45 -0.15 -1.39
CA ILE A 88 8.52 0.55 -2.12
C ILE A 88 9.03 1.78 -1.35
N PRO A 89 8.18 2.71 -0.88
CA PRO A 89 8.61 3.81 -0.02
C PRO A 89 9.25 3.34 1.29
N LEU A 90 8.75 2.25 1.88
CA LEU A 90 9.36 1.67 3.08
C LEU A 90 10.78 1.17 2.81
N LEU A 91 11.03 0.52 1.68
CA LEU A 91 12.38 0.13 1.26
C LEU A 91 13.29 1.34 1.08
N ALA A 92 12.78 2.39 0.42
CA ALA A 92 13.53 3.63 0.21
C ALA A 92 13.94 4.28 1.54
N LEU A 93 13.04 4.34 2.53
CA LEU A 93 13.36 4.84 3.87
C LEU A 93 14.38 3.97 4.59
N ASN A 94 14.24 2.64 4.55
CA ASN A 94 15.21 1.72 5.17
C ASN A 94 16.59 1.76 4.49
N ALA A 95 16.64 2.04 3.20
CA ALA A 95 17.90 2.20 2.48
C ALA A 95 18.57 3.56 2.76
N PHE A 96 17.76 4.62 2.89
CA PHE A 96 18.23 5.98 3.13
C PHE A 96 18.64 6.23 4.60
N ALA A 97 17.83 5.75 5.54
CA ALA A 97 18.05 5.93 6.98
C ALA A 97 17.76 4.61 7.72
N PRO A 98 18.71 3.65 7.69
CA PRO A 98 18.49 2.29 8.20
C PRO A 98 18.30 2.21 9.72
N GLU A 99 18.70 3.24 10.47
CA GLU A 99 18.50 3.34 11.92
C GLU A 99 17.09 3.79 12.32
N GLY A 100 16.25 4.15 11.33
CA GLY A 100 14.98 4.84 11.59
C GLY A 100 13.82 3.96 12.08
N ASP A 101 14.01 2.65 12.27
CA ASP A 101 12.96 1.68 12.66
C ASP A 101 11.65 1.86 11.88
N TRP A 102 11.78 1.95 10.56
CA TRP A 102 10.67 2.25 9.66
C TRP A 102 9.70 1.09 9.54
N SER A 103 8.42 1.41 9.53
CA SER A 103 7.34 0.45 9.30
C SER A 103 6.26 0.99 8.40
N ALA A 104 5.46 0.11 7.80
CA ALA A 104 4.28 0.50 7.05
C ALA A 104 3.06 -0.32 7.48
N VAL A 105 1.90 0.32 7.48
CA VAL A 105 0.61 -0.33 7.77
C VAL A 105 -0.31 -0.08 6.58
N CYS A 106 -0.76 -1.16 5.98
CA CYS A 106 -1.72 -1.15 4.88
C CYS A 106 -3.09 -1.58 5.38
N ILE A 107 -4.10 -0.75 5.17
CA ILE A 107 -5.47 -0.98 5.59
C ILE A 107 -6.37 -0.97 4.37
N GLY A 108 -7.22 -1.98 4.24
CA GLY A 108 -8.16 -2.08 3.14
C GLY A 108 -9.42 -2.83 3.52
N ARG A 109 -10.38 -2.87 2.60
CA ARG A 109 -11.62 -3.62 2.83
C ARG A 109 -11.33 -5.12 2.97
N PRO A 110 -12.12 -5.84 3.75
CA PRO A 110 -11.97 -7.29 3.88
C PRO A 110 -12.36 -8.02 2.59
N LYS A 111 -11.79 -9.19 2.36
CA LYS A 111 -12.27 -10.11 1.30
C LYS A 111 -13.65 -10.67 1.67
N ARG A 112 -13.86 -10.95 2.96
CA ARG A 112 -15.12 -11.42 3.56
C ARG A 112 -15.31 -10.77 4.93
N GLY A 113 -16.56 -10.58 5.36
CA GLY A 113 -16.88 -9.97 6.64
C GLY A 113 -16.91 -8.44 6.62
N ALA A 114 -17.13 -7.82 7.76
CA ALA A 114 -17.32 -6.37 7.93
C ALA A 114 -16.07 -5.62 8.39
N GLN A 115 -15.11 -6.32 9.04
CA GLN A 115 -13.94 -5.68 9.64
C GLN A 115 -12.87 -5.41 8.58
N PRO A 116 -12.22 -4.24 8.61
CA PRO A 116 -11.08 -3.93 7.75
C PRO A 116 -9.96 -4.97 7.89
N ARG A 117 -9.23 -5.18 6.81
CA ARG A 117 -8.04 -6.02 6.81
C ARG A 117 -6.81 -5.13 6.93
N THR A 118 -5.96 -5.43 7.90
CA THR A 118 -4.71 -4.73 8.13
C THR A 118 -3.53 -5.66 7.84
N ARG A 119 -2.51 -5.12 7.16
CA ARG A 119 -1.21 -5.76 6.97
C ARG A 119 -0.11 -4.81 7.44
N ARG A 120 0.81 -5.34 8.21
CA ARG A 120 1.99 -4.60 8.67
C ARG A 120 3.20 -5.08 7.91
N LEU A 121 4.03 -4.14 7.50
CA LEU A 121 5.31 -4.36 6.83
C LEU A 121 6.38 -3.75 7.73
N GLY A 122 7.34 -4.56 8.11
CA GLY A 122 8.49 -4.16 8.90
C GLY A 122 9.74 -3.99 8.04
N ARG A 123 10.87 -3.90 8.72
CA ARG A 123 12.19 -3.91 8.10
C ARG A 123 12.39 -5.23 7.35
N PRO A 124 12.90 -5.23 6.12
CA PRO A 124 13.21 -6.46 5.39
C PRO A 124 14.44 -7.16 6.00
N ASP A 125 14.47 -8.48 5.94
CA ASP A 125 15.64 -9.29 6.36
C ASP A 125 16.83 -9.10 5.40
N THR A 126 16.55 -8.85 4.13
CA THR A 126 17.54 -8.54 3.10
C THR A 126 17.80 -7.04 3.07
N ALA A 127 19.02 -6.62 2.69
CA ALA A 127 19.35 -5.22 2.53
C ALA A 127 18.35 -4.49 1.60
N ALA A 128 17.76 -3.40 2.09
CA ALA A 128 16.71 -2.69 1.36
C ALA A 128 17.19 -2.18 -0.01
N VAL A 129 18.48 -1.83 -0.12
CA VAL A 129 19.11 -1.40 -1.38
C VAL A 129 19.09 -2.53 -2.42
N ASP A 130 19.34 -3.77 -2.03
CA ASP A 130 19.35 -4.90 -2.97
C ASP A 130 17.95 -5.19 -3.49
N LEU A 131 16.93 -5.15 -2.62
CA LEU A 131 15.54 -5.27 -3.03
C LEU A 131 15.10 -4.13 -3.98
N LEU A 132 15.59 -2.91 -3.76
CA LEU A 132 15.34 -1.81 -4.67
C LEU A 132 16.03 -2.00 -6.03
N ARG A 133 17.25 -2.55 -6.06
CA ARG A 133 17.95 -2.92 -7.31
C ARG A 133 17.17 -3.96 -8.10
N ASP A 134 16.67 -5.00 -7.43
CA ASP A 134 15.85 -6.03 -8.07
C ASP A 134 14.57 -5.44 -8.67
N LEU A 135 13.87 -4.56 -7.94
CA LEU A 135 12.69 -3.88 -8.45
C LEU A 135 12.99 -3.01 -9.66
N VAL A 136 14.12 -2.30 -9.66
CA VAL A 136 14.55 -1.47 -10.79
C VAL A 136 14.95 -2.36 -11.98
N ALA A 137 15.59 -3.49 -11.77
CA ALA A 137 15.91 -4.45 -12.83
C ALA A 137 14.63 -5.01 -13.48
N ILE A 138 13.64 -5.38 -12.68
CA ILE A 138 12.32 -5.82 -13.17
C ILE A 138 11.62 -4.70 -13.95
N TYR A 139 11.68 -3.47 -13.46
CA TYR A 139 11.12 -2.30 -14.15
C TYR A 139 11.80 -2.07 -15.51
N ASP A 140 13.12 -2.14 -15.58
CA ASP A 140 13.88 -1.97 -16.84
C ASP A 140 13.56 -3.07 -17.85
N LEU A 141 13.44 -4.32 -17.37
CA LEU A 141 13.04 -5.44 -18.22
C LEU A 141 11.63 -5.23 -18.77
N GLY A 142 10.69 -4.85 -17.90
CA GLY A 142 9.29 -4.59 -18.28
C GLY A 142 9.10 -3.41 -19.23
N ARG A 143 10.08 -2.51 -19.32
CA ARG A 143 10.10 -1.44 -20.33
C ARG A 143 10.55 -1.90 -21.70
N ARG A 144 11.23 -3.04 -21.80
CA ARG A 144 11.77 -3.59 -23.04
C ARG A 144 10.89 -4.69 -23.62
N GLU A 145 10.28 -5.49 -22.74
CA GLU A 145 9.46 -6.63 -23.13
C GLU A 145 8.31 -6.87 -22.16
N PRO A 146 7.21 -7.48 -22.60
CA PRO A 146 6.11 -7.87 -21.73
C PRO A 146 6.58 -8.90 -20.70
N LEU A 147 6.41 -8.61 -19.41
CA LEU A 147 6.76 -9.55 -18.36
C LEU A 147 5.57 -10.47 -18.04
N PRO A 148 5.79 -11.80 -17.93
CA PRO A 148 4.77 -12.74 -17.46
C PRO A 148 4.63 -12.65 -15.92
N LEU A 149 4.34 -11.45 -15.42
CA LEU A 149 4.27 -11.16 -13.98
C LEU A 149 2.89 -10.60 -13.60
N PRO A 150 1.81 -11.40 -13.67
CA PRO A 150 0.50 -10.97 -13.24
C PRO A 150 0.49 -10.87 -11.71
N LEU A 151 0.49 -9.64 -11.18
CA LEU A 151 0.66 -9.33 -9.74
C LEU A 151 -0.22 -10.18 -8.81
N LYS A 152 -1.45 -10.48 -9.20
CA LYS A 152 -2.37 -11.26 -8.36
C LYS A 152 -1.94 -12.72 -8.25
N THR A 153 -1.54 -13.34 -9.35
CA THR A 153 -1.11 -14.74 -9.38
C THR A 153 0.26 -14.89 -8.72
N SER A 154 1.20 -13.99 -9.03
CA SER A 154 2.54 -13.99 -8.43
C SER A 154 2.48 -13.81 -6.91
N TYR A 155 1.59 -12.95 -6.41
CA TYR A 155 1.40 -12.78 -4.97
C TYR A 155 0.79 -14.04 -4.33
N ALA A 156 -0.22 -14.65 -4.97
CA ALA A 156 -0.82 -15.89 -4.46
C ALA A 156 0.18 -17.04 -4.43
N TYR A 157 1.03 -17.15 -5.46
CA TYR A 157 2.14 -18.10 -5.51
C TYR A 157 3.12 -17.89 -4.36
N ALA A 158 3.56 -16.66 -4.14
CA ALA A 158 4.46 -16.32 -3.04
C ALA A 158 3.85 -16.63 -1.66
N GLU A 159 2.57 -16.30 -1.44
CA GLU A 159 1.84 -16.65 -0.21
C GLU A 159 1.79 -18.18 0.01
N ALA A 160 1.58 -18.98 -1.06
CA ALA A 160 1.53 -20.44 -0.97
C ALA A 160 2.91 -21.01 -0.60
N ARG A 161 3.98 -20.56 -1.27
CA ARG A 161 5.36 -20.98 -0.99
C ARG A 161 5.79 -20.71 0.44
N ILE A 162 5.54 -19.49 0.95
CA ILE A 162 5.85 -19.10 2.33
C ILE A 162 5.03 -19.93 3.32
N GLY A 163 3.77 -20.25 2.97
CA GLY A 163 2.88 -21.08 3.79
C GLY A 163 3.17 -22.59 3.73
N GLY A 164 4.24 -23.03 3.06
CA GLY A 164 4.62 -24.45 2.94
C GLY A 164 3.63 -25.27 2.09
N LYS A 165 2.81 -24.63 1.28
CA LYS A 165 1.93 -25.28 0.31
C LYS A 165 2.64 -25.33 -1.04
N ASP A 166 2.65 -26.51 -1.63
CA ASP A 166 3.08 -26.65 -3.03
C ASP A 166 2.07 -25.94 -3.91
N PRO A 167 2.48 -24.95 -4.73
CA PRO A 167 1.59 -24.11 -5.50
C PRO A 167 1.04 -24.79 -6.75
#